data_6f38fac9cedcf7c98bfebea2b73a90fe
#
_entry.id   6f38fac9cedcf7c98bfebea2b73a90fe
#
_cell.length_a   1.000
_cell.length_b   1.000
_cell.length_c   1.000
_cell.angle_alpha   90.00
_cell.angle_beta   90.00
_cell.angle_gamma   90.00
#
_symmetry.space_group_name_H-M   'P 1'
#
loop_
_entity.id
_entity.type
_entity.pdbx_description
1 polymer ?
#
loop_
_entity_poly.entity_id
_entity_poly.type
_entity_poly.pdbx_seq_one_letter_code
_entity_poly.pdbx_strand_id
1 'polypeptide(L)'
;MINKSIMLLSALLLLASCMGGGADSFSDLQPVTFRYASLLKVSRNDSVIVADIMNPWAVDTTAVLHHYEIKKPFRNTVVYTSVHSGLLTEMGRLGAISGLGDTQYIKLPVLREGLEKGTIKDCGGSMEPNIEAIIDLSPDAIFLSPFENAGSYGKVGKLGIPIVECADYMEHIPLGRAEWIRFYGMLLGCEEKADSLFAQVEEEYLRLKQIVGDSIANRQAAMPAGKGESIVPTVLTEMKIGNTWYVAGNDSYVGNMISDAGGKYVFSSVKGAGAQPYSPEEVFDVAQQADVWMFKYSQETDKTLQQLAEEWPNNNRIKAWQTRNTYGCNLLKNDFFEETPFHPDVLLKDFITIFHPGIIKDHSLRYYKRLQ
;
A
#
# COMPACT_ATOMS: atom_id res chain seq x y z
N MET A 1 8.49 19.93 94.76
CA MET A 1 7.97 18.92 93.80
C MET A 1 7.77 19.63 92.47
N ILE A 2 8.76 19.62 91.61
CA ILE A 2 8.70 20.32 90.36
C ILE A 2 9.39 19.37 89.36
N ASN A 3 8.59 18.80 88.46
CA ASN A 3 9.03 17.92 87.40
C ASN A 3 9.63 18.72 86.25
N LYS A 4 10.85 18.52 85.93
CA LYS A 4 11.52 19.07 84.75
C LYS A 4 11.41 18.06 83.63
N SER A 5 10.56 18.31 82.65
CA SER A 5 10.53 17.59 81.38
C SER A 5 11.66 18.09 80.48
N ILE A 6 12.54 17.21 80.15
CA ILE A 6 13.64 17.43 79.19
C ILE A 6 13.06 17.20 77.77
N MET A 7 13.08 18.25 77.01
CA MET A 7 12.66 18.23 75.60
C MET A 7 13.87 17.76 74.74
N LEU A 8 13.79 16.50 74.23
CA LEU A 8 14.77 15.96 73.29
C LEU A 8 14.35 16.42 71.88
N LEU A 9 15.18 17.27 71.31
CA LEU A 9 15.02 17.73 69.91
C LEU A 9 15.71 16.71 69.00
N SER A 10 14.95 15.78 68.40
CA SER A 10 15.45 14.85 67.40
C SER A 10 15.49 15.56 66.05
N ALA A 11 16.67 15.90 65.60
CA ALA A 11 16.90 16.36 64.24
C ALA A 11 16.73 15.18 63.26
N LEU A 12 15.60 15.13 62.55
CA LEU A 12 15.35 14.20 61.44
C LEU A 12 16.10 14.75 60.21
N LEU A 13 17.27 14.18 59.91
CA LEU A 13 17.93 14.37 58.64
C LEU A 13 17.10 13.66 57.55
N LEU A 14 16.34 14.41 56.79
CA LEU A 14 15.76 14.00 55.53
C LEU A 14 16.86 13.84 54.50
N LEU A 15 17.36 12.61 54.35
CA LEU A 15 18.12 12.21 53.15
C LEU A 15 17.11 12.22 51.99
N ALA A 16 17.07 13.34 51.25
CA ALA A 16 16.49 13.38 49.93
C ALA A 16 17.34 12.52 49.01
N SER A 17 17.02 11.24 48.94
CA SER A 17 17.49 10.36 47.88
C SER A 17 16.95 10.93 46.56
N CYS A 18 17.81 11.56 45.77
CA CYS A 18 17.58 11.78 44.37
C CYS A 18 17.53 10.42 43.70
N MET A 19 16.43 9.71 43.79
CA MET A 19 16.10 8.71 42.77
C MET A 19 15.84 9.54 41.50
N GLY A 20 16.79 9.48 40.58
CA GLY A 20 16.58 9.90 39.21
C GLY A 20 15.41 9.11 38.66
N GLY A 21 14.24 9.70 38.69
CA GLY A 21 13.07 9.20 38.01
C GLY A 21 13.39 9.24 36.52
N GLY A 22 13.63 8.07 35.92
CA GLY A 22 13.42 7.94 34.49
C GLY A 22 11.99 8.41 34.25
N ALA A 23 11.81 9.57 33.60
CA ALA A 23 10.50 10.02 33.15
C ALA A 23 9.88 8.86 32.40
N ASP A 24 8.67 8.46 32.81
CA ASP A 24 7.96 7.37 32.18
C ASP A 24 7.80 7.76 30.70
N SER A 25 8.55 7.09 29.81
CA SER A 25 8.59 7.47 28.38
C SER A 25 7.24 7.36 27.70
N PHE A 26 6.25 6.80 28.39
CA PHE A 26 4.88 6.59 27.91
C PHE A 26 3.88 7.60 28.50
N SER A 27 4.32 8.54 29.35
CA SER A 27 3.43 9.62 29.83
C SER A 27 3.09 10.57 28.67
N ASP A 28 1.86 11.09 28.68
CA ASP A 28 1.39 12.15 27.77
C ASP A 28 1.47 11.80 26.27
N LEU A 29 1.27 10.53 25.90
CA LEU A 29 1.12 10.13 24.51
C LEU A 29 -0.08 10.79 23.85
N GLN A 30 0.14 11.46 22.71
CA GLN A 30 -0.90 12.06 21.90
C GLN A 30 -1.21 11.19 20.69
N PRO A 31 -2.50 10.94 20.38
CA PRO A 31 -2.86 10.16 19.20
C PRO A 31 -2.49 10.90 17.91
N VAL A 32 -1.95 10.17 16.95
CA VAL A 32 -1.74 10.62 15.57
C VAL A 32 -2.98 10.27 14.76
N THR A 33 -3.60 11.26 14.11
CA THR A 33 -4.79 11.03 13.30
C THR A 33 -4.40 10.58 11.90
N PHE A 34 -4.87 9.40 11.52
CA PHE A 34 -4.93 8.92 10.14
C PHE A 34 -6.39 9.02 9.67
N ARG A 35 -6.60 9.64 8.50
CA ARG A 35 -7.96 9.89 7.98
C ARG A 35 -8.51 8.73 7.18
N TYR A 36 -7.63 7.95 6.58
CA TYR A 36 -7.94 6.92 5.60
C TYR A 36 -7.38 5.55 5.97
N ALA A 37 -6.17 5.52 6.55
CA ALA A 37 -5.53 4.27 6.96
C ALA A 37 -6.28 3.67 8.15
N SER A 38 -6.85 2.50 7.95
CA SER A 38 -7.68 1.80 8.95
C SER A 38 -6.88 0.82 9.79
N LEU A 39 -5.73 0.38 9.31
CA LEU A 39 -4.90 -0.63 9.96
C LEU A 39 -3.82 -0.03 10.87
N LEU A 40 -3.77 1.29 11.03
CA LEU A 40 -2.80 1.98 11.88
C LEU A 40 -3.47 2.65 13.08
N LYS A 41 -2.93 2.41 14.28
CA LYS A 41 -3.19 3.20 15.47
C LYS A 41 -1.86 3.65 16.04
N VAL A 42 -1.60 4.95 16.01
CA VAL A 42 -0.33 5.53 16.43
C VAL A 42 -0.57 6.60 17.46
N SER A 43 0.26 6.58 18.51
CA SER A 43 0.33 7.66 19.50
C SER A 43 1.80 7.99 19.75
N ARG A 44 2.11 9.23 20.08
CA ARG A 44 3.48 9.68 20.26
C ARG A 44 3.62 10.79 21.29
N ASN A 45 4.83 10.93 21.80
CA ASN A 45 5.34 12.12 22.45
C ASN A 45 6.76 12.42 21.91
N ASP A 46 7.49 13.32 22.56
CA ASP A 46 8.85 13.70 22.13
C ASP A 46 9.88 12.56 22.27
N SER A 47 9.56 11.50 23.00
CA SER A 47 10.50 10.44 23.38
C SER A 47 10.23 9.08 22.71
N VAL A 48 8.97 8.83 22.34
CA VAL A 48 8.56 7.52 21.83
C VAL A 48 7.37 7.63 20.86
N ILE A 49 7.38 6.78 19.84
CA ILE A 49 6.22 6.47 19.01
C ILE A 49 5.72 5.09 19.43
N VAL A 50 4.45 5.00 19.76
CA VAL A 50 3.74 3.74 20.01
C VAL A 50 2.80 3.50 18.85
N ALA A 51 2.93 2.36 18.20
CA ALA A 51 2.12 2.05 17.04
C ALA A 51 1.60 0.62 17.09
N ASP A 52 0.31 0.46 16.83
CA ASP A 52 -0.34 -0.83 16.60
C ASP A 52 -0.71 -0.96 15.12
N ILE A 53 -0.26 -2.03 14.50
CA ILE A 53 -0.79 -2.48 13.22
C ILE A 53 -1.92 -3.46 13.51
N MET A 54 -3.11 -3.13 13.03
CA MET A 54 -4.31 -3.96 13.23
C MET A 54 -4.23 -5.21 12.36
N ASN A 55 -4.79 -6.32 12.84
CA ASN A 55 -4.77 -7.59 12.12
C ASN A 55 -5.86 -7.59 11.01
N PRO A 56 -5.48 -7.52 9.72
CA PRO A 56 -6.45 -7.45 8.63
C PRO A 56 -7.21 -8.75 8.38
N TRP A 57 -6.74 -9.87 8.95
CA TRP A 57 -7.39 -11.20 8.81
C TRP A 57 -8.27 -11.56 9.99
N ALA A 58 -8.21 -10.81 11.07
CA ALA A 58 -9.02 -11.10 12.26
C ALA A 58 -10.48 -10.68 12.04
N VAL A 59 -11.41 -11.50 12.55
CA VAL A 59 -12.83 -11.15 12.62
C VAL A 59 -13.04 -10.00 13.61
N ASP A 60 -12.29 -10.00 14.71
CA ASP A 60 -12.25 -8.88 15.64
C ASP A 60 -11.37 -7.75 15.10
N THR A 61 -12.02 -6.67 14.69
CA THR A 61 -11.35 -5.47 14.15
C THR A 61 -10.48 -4.73 15.17
N THR A 62 -10.49 -5.13 16.45
CA THR A 62 -9.61 -4.60 17.49
C THR A 62 -8.35 -5.44 17.70
N ALA A 63 -8.25 -6.59 17.04
CA ALA A 63 -7.07 -7.46 17.14
C ALA A 63 -5.84 -6.77 16.56
N VAL A 64 -4.75 -6.79 17.32
CA VAL A 64 -3.46 -6.22 16.90
C VAL A 64 -2.62 -7.32 16.24
N LEU A 65 -2.07 -7.02 15.06
CA LEU A 65 -1.09 -7.88 14.40
C LEU A 65 0.28 -7.70 15.04
N HIS A 66 0.71 -6.45 15.21
CA HIS A 66 1.99 -6.12 15.81
C HIS A 66 1.93 -4.81 16.59
N HIS A 67 2.66 -4.76 17.71
CA HIS A 67 2.82 -3.59 18.56
C HIS A 67 4.27 -3.10 18.54
N TYR A 68 4.46 -1.79 18.37
CA TYR A 68 5.77 -1.15 18.31
C TYR A 68 5.94 -0.07 19.36
N GLU A 69 7.15 -0.02 19.94
CA GLU A 69 7.66 1.08 20.75
C GLU A 69 8.96 1.58 20.13
N ILE A 70 8.91 2.73 19.47
CA ILE A 70 10.01 3.26 18.67
C ILE A 70 10.55 4.52 19.33
N LYS A 71 11.73 4.41 19.92
CA LYS A 71 12.39 5.50 20.69
C LYS A 71 13.33 6.37 19.84
N LYS A 72 13.70 5.92 18.67
CA LYS A 72 14.55 6.65 17.72
C LYS A 72 14.25 6.22 16.29
N PRO A 73 14.37 7.11 15.31
CA PRO A 73 14.22 6.76 13.91
C PRO A 73 15.22 5.71 13.46
N PHE A 74 14.78 4.80 12.60
CA PHE A 74 15.64 3.81 11.96
C PHE A 74 16.56 4.49 10.94
N ARG A 75 17.83 4.08 10.94
CA ARG A 75 18.86 4.64 10.06
C ARG A 75 19.55 3.59 9.22
N ASN A 76 19.37 2.33 9.58
CA ASN A 76 19.98 1.19 8.93
C ASN A 76 18.91 0.10 8.79
N THR A 77 18.41 -0.14 7.58
CA THR A 77 17.28 -1.04 7.36
C THR A 77 17.56 -2.06 6.28
N VAL A 78 16.96 -3.24 6.42
CA VAL A 78 16.84 -4.23 5.37
C VAL A 78 15.39 -4.19 4.85
N VAL A 79 15.19 -4.07 3.53
CA VAL A 79 13.88 -3.90 2.93
C VAL A 79 13.62 -5.02 1.91
N TYR A 80 12.58 -5.83 2.16
CA TYR A 80 12.25 -6.98 1.31
C TYR A 80 11.26 -6.68 0.19
N THR A 81 10.73 -5.48 0.11
CA THR A 81 9.75 -5.11 -0.92
C THR A 81 10.26 -3.98 -1.81
N SER A 82 10.12 -4.13 -3.14
CA SER A 82 10.45 -3.08 -4.11
C SER A 82 9.62 -1.81 -3.88
N VAL A 83 8.37 -1.96 -3.45
CA VAL A 83 7.44 -0.88 -3.11
C VAL A 83 8.04 0.04 -2.05
N HIS A 84 8.45 -0.54 -0.90
CA HIS A 84 8.96 0.26 0.23
C HIS A 84 10.36 0.79 -0.03
N SER A 85 11.22 0.03 -0.73
CA SER A 85 12.53 0.56 -1.13
C SER A 85 12.40 1.75 -2.08
N GLY A 86 11.40 1.75 -2.96
CA GLY A 86 11.02 2.88 -3.80
C GLY A 86 10.58 4.08 -2.97
N LEU A 87 9.64 3.88 -2.06
CA LEU A 87 9.13 4.93 -1.17
C LEU A 87 10.24 5.54 -0.30
N LEU A 88 11.10 4.71 0.31
CA LEU A 88 12.20 5.20 1.12
C LEU A 88 13.16 6.07 0.30
N THR A 89 13.40 5.68 -0.94
CA THR A 89 14.22 6.47 -1.88
C THR A 89 13.56 7.81 -2.20
N GLU A 90 12.27 7.84 -2.48
CA GLU A 90 11.49 9.05 -2.78
C GLU A 90 11.43 10.02 -1.59
N MET A 91 11.32 9.48 -0.38
CA MET A 91 11.39 10.28 0.85
C MET A 91 12.80 10.78 1.18
N GLY A 92 13.80 10.51 0.32
CA GLY A 92 15.19 10.90 0.54
C GLY A 92 15.91 10.06 1.60
N ARG A 93 15.44 8.83 1.84
CA ARG A 93 15.98 7.89 2.82
C ARG A 93 16.74 6.71 2.20
N LEU A 94 17.21 6.85 0.97
CA LEU A 94 18.09 5.87 0.32
C LEU A 94 19.26 5.45 1.24
N GLY A 95 19.89 6.40 1.95
CA GLY A 95 20.98 6.11 2.88
C GLY A 95 20.60 5.28 4.11
N ALA A 96 19.31 5.05 4.36
CA ALA A 96 18.84 4.14 5.39
C ALA A 96 18.70 2.69 4.90
N ILE A 97 18.79 2.44 3.59
CA ILE A 97 18.73 1.11 3.00
C ILE A 97 20.12 0.51 2.92
N SER A 98 20.44 -0.42 3.80
CA SER A 98 21.72 -1.13 3.79
C SER A 98 21.63 -2.51 3.13
N GLY A 99 20.42 -3.10 3.12
CA GLY A 99 20.17 -4.38 2.48
C GLY A 99 18.82 -4.42 1.77
N LEU A 100 18.76 -5.21 0.71
CA LEU A 100 17.54 -5.48 -0.05
C LEU A 100 17.30 -6.98 -0.14
N GLY A 101 16.05 -7.37 0.03
CA GLY A 101 15.58 -8.70 -0.33
C GLY A 101 14.94 -8.73 -1.70
N ASP A 102 14.67 -9.94 -2.20
CA ASP A 102 13.96 -10.17 -3.47
C ASP A 102 14.48 -9.30 -4.64
N THR A 103 15.81 -9.17 -4.73
CA THR A 103 16.52 -8.19 -5.57
C THR A 103 16.23 -8.32 -7.06
N GLN A 104 15.70 -9.48 -7.52
CA GLN A 104 15.25 -9.69 -8.88
C GLN A 104 14.08 -8.78 -9.30
N TYR A 105 13.32 -8.24 -8.34
CA TYR A 105 12.20 -7.32 -8.56
C TYR A 105 12.58 -5.84 -8.45
N ILE A 106 13.80 -5.54 -8.05
CA ILE A 106 14.28 -4.16 -7.92
C ILE A 106 14.58 -3.60 -9.31
N LYS A 107 13.87 -2.53 -9.70
CA LYS A 107 14.02 -1.86 -11.01
C LYS A 107 14.68 -0.49 -10.90
N LEU A 108 14.53 0.21 -9.77
CA LEU A 108 15.08 1.55 -9.57
C LEU A 108 16.60 1.57 -9.82
N PRO A 109 17.10 2.40 -10.76
CA PRO A 109 18.51 2.40 -11.15
C PRO A 109 19.46 2.65 -9.98
N VAL A 110 19.12 3.57 -9.07
CA VAL A 110 19.97 3.92 -7.92
C VAL A 110 20.12 2.74 -6.93
N LEU A 111 19.08 1.91 -6.76
CA LEU A 111 19.13 0.72 -5.91
C LEU A 111 19.94 -0.40 -6.60
N ARG A 112 19.75 -0.59 -7.91
CA ARG A 112 20.54 -1.52 -8.71
C ARG A 112 22.02 -1.18 -8.67
N GLU A 113 22.34 0.09 -8.86
CA GLU A 113 23.72 0.59 -8.75
C GLU A 113 24.32 0.33 -7.35
N GLY A 114 23.50 0.52 -6.29
CA GLY A 114 23.89 0.21 -4.91
C GLY A 114 24.23 -1.27 -4.71
N LEU A 115 23.42 -2.17 -5.27
CA LEU A 115 23.68 -3.62 -5.26
C LEU A 115 24.94 -3.98 -6.04
N GLU A 116 25.12 -3.44 -7.24
CA GLU A 116 26.29 -3.69 -8.10
C GLU A 116 27.61 -3.20 -7.45
N LYS A 117 27.58 -2.06 -6.80
CA LYS A 117 28.73 -1.50 -6.07
C LYS A 117 28.96 -2.14 -4.69
N GLY A 118 28.02 -2.96 -4.22
CA GLY A 118 28.06 -3.58 -2.90
C GLY A 118 27.87 -2.61 -1.73
N THR A 119 27.38 -1.38 -1.98
CA THR A 119 26.98 -0.42 -0.95
C THR A 119 25.63 -0.78 -0.34
N ILE A 120 24.79 -1.51 -1.07
CA ILE A 120 23.59 -2.18 -0.59
C ILE A 120 23.82 -3.68 -0.74
N LYS A 121 23.52 -4.46 0.30
CA LYS A 121 23.72 -5.91 0.31
C LYS A 121 22.49 -6.64 -0.20
N ASP A 122 22.70 -7.73 -0.93
CA ASP A 122 21.66 -8.69 -1.24
C ASP A 122 21.39 -9.58 -0.01
N CYS A 123 20.19 -9.50 0.54
CA CYS A 123 19.76 -10.23 1.73
C CYS A 123 18.94 -11.50 1.39
N GLY A 124 18.97 -11.95 0.13
CA GLY A 124 18.24 -13.14 -0.34
C GLY A 124 16.74 -12.89 -0.52
N GLY A 125 16.01 -13.93 -0.85
CA GLY A 125 14.55 -13.85 -1.01
C GLY A 125 13.80 -13.87 0.33
N SER A 126 12.59 -13.33 0.35
CA SER A 126 11.71 -13.34 1.54
C SER A 126 11.42 -14.75 2.06
N MET A 127 11.39 -15.76 1.15
CA MET A 127 11.22 -17.18 1.51
C MET A 127 12.55 -17.86 1.90
N GLU A 128 13.68 -17.38 1.41
CA GLU A 128 15.03 -17.90 1.68
C GLU A 128 15.98 -16.73 2.01
N PRO A 129 15.82 -16.12 3.18
CA PRO A 129 16.63 -14.96 3.58
C PRO A 129 18.09 -15.35 3.85
N ASN A 130 19.02 -14.48 3.43
CA ASN A 130 20.42 -14.60 3.76
C ASN A 130 20.68 -14.05 5.17
N ILE A 131 20.57 -14.94 6.15
CA ILE A 131 20.67 -14.60 7.58
C ILE A 131 22.06 -14.02 7.93
N GLU A 132 23.12 -14.52 7.31
CA GLU A 132 24.49 -14.05 7.56
C GLU A 132 24.64 -12.58 7.11
N ALA A 133 24.18 -12.27 5.89
CA ALA A 133 24.19 -10.89 5.38
C ALA A 133 23.36 -9.94 6.27
N ILE A 134 22.22 -10.38 6.79
CA ILE A 134 21.40 -9.57 7.69
C ILE A 134 22.11 -9.30 9.02
N ILE A 135 22.73 -10.33 9.59
CA ILE A 135 23.49 -10.20 10.86
C ILE A 135 24.66 -9.23 10.68
N ASP A 136 25.43 -9.37 9.61
CA ASP A 136 26.57 -8.52 9.30
C ASP A 136 26.20 -7.05 9.16
N LEU A 137 25.02 -6.77 8.60
CA LEU A 137 24.49 -5.40 8.47
C LEU A 137 24.05 -4.81 9.81
N SER A 138 23.69 -5.65 10.79
CA SER A 138 23.16 -5.22 12.09
C SER A 138 22.07 -4.14 11.95
N PRO A 139 20.97 -4.38 11.20
CA PRO A 139 20.00 -3.34 10.90
C PRO A 139 19.18 -2.96 12.14
N ASP A 140 18.71 -1.71 12.17
CA ASP A 140 17.76 -1.21 13.18
C ASP A 140 16.37 -1.85 13.03
N ALA A 141 16.00 -2.19 11.78
CA ALA A 141 14.71 -2.81 11.44
C ALA A 141 14.76 -3.55 10.09
N ILE A 142 13.83 -4.50 9.93
CA ILE A 142 13.59 -5.22 8.68
C ILE A 142 12.16 -4.93 8.23
N PHE A 143 11.98 -4.41 6.99
CA PHE A 143 10.68 -4.15 6.40
C PHE A 143 10.23 -5.38 5.61
N LEU A 144 9.13 -5.97 6.04
CA LEU A 144 8.52 -7.17 5.44
C LEU A 144 7.02 -7.00 5.30
N SER A 145 6.44 -7.51 4.22
CA SER A 145 4.98 -7.61 4.11
C SER A 145 4.49 -8.83 4.88
N PRO A 146 3.54 -8.68 5.82
CA PRO A 146 2.90 -9.79 6.48
C PRO A 146 2.03 -10.57 5.50
N PHE A 147 1.75 -11.84 5.81
CA PHE A 147 0.74 -12.64 5.12
C PHE A 147 -0.01 -13.52 6.13
N GLU A 148 -1.20 -13.92 5.79
CA GLU A 148 -2.01 -14.76 6.68
C GLU A 148 -1.24 -16.02 7.07
N ASN A 149 -1.21 -16.31 8.35
CA ASN A 149 -0.45 -17.43 8.92
C ASN A 149 1.07 -17.37 8.70
N ALA A 150 1.64 -16.17 8.50
CA ALA A 150 3.10 -15.97 8.35
C ALA A 150 3.91 -16.51 9.54
N GLY A 151 3.27 -16.73 10.67
CA GLY A 151 3.92 -17.17 11.90
C GLY A 151 4.91 -16.13 12.41
N SER A 152 6.12 -16.57 12.77
CA SER A 152 7.16 -15.73 13.36
C SER A 152 8.25 -15.34 12.35
N TYR A 153 7.97 -15.27 11.05
CA TYR A 153 8.96 -15.01 9.98
C TYR A 153 10.17 -15.94 9.99
N GLY A 154 9.98 -17.16 10.49
CA GLY A 154 10.98 -18.22 10.46
C GLY A 154 12.30 -17.85 11.13
N LYS A 155 13.40 -17.88 10.37
CA LYS A 155 14.74 -17.54 10.87
C LYS A 155 14.92 -16.04 11.14
N VAL A 156 14.30 -15.18 10.33
CA VAL A 156 14.39 -13.72 10.48
C VAL A 156 13.79 -13.27 11.80
N GLY A 157 12.61 -13.78 12.18
CA GLY A 157 11.97 -13.45 13.44
C GLY A 157 12.77 -13.86 14.70
N LYS A 158 13.72 -14.80 14.56
CA LYS A 158 14.59 -15.24 15.66
C LYS A 158 15.83 -14.35 15.87
N LEU A 159 16.08 -13.40 14.99
CA LEU A 159 17.24 -12.50 15.07
C LEU A 159 17.09 -11.44 16.17
N GLY A 160 15.89 -11.21 16.70
CA GLY A 160 15.63 -10.15 17.68
C GLY A 160 15.71 -8.74 17.10
N ILE A 161 15.74 -8.63 15.77
CA ILE A 161 15.70 -7.35 15.05
C ILE A 161 14.23 -6.96 14.87
N PRO A 162 13.82 -5.71 15.14
CA PRO A 162 12.46 -5.25 14.89
C PRO A 162 12.03 -5.49 13.44
N ILE A 163 10.86 -6.12 13.25
CA ILE A 163 10.26 -6.31 11.94
C ILE A 163 9.14 -5.27 11.78
N VAL A 164 9.26 -4.40 10.78
CA VAL A 164 8.20 -3.47 10.38
C VAL A 164 7.28 -4.21 9.42
N GLU A 165 6.08 -4.49 9.88
CA GLU A 165 5.06 -5.18 9.11
C GLU A 165 4.37 -4.22 8.13
N CYS A 166 4.72 -4.32 6.87
CA CYS A 166 4.21 -3.49 5.80
C CYS A 166 2.82 -3.98 5.36
N ALA A 167 1.81 -3.75 6.20
CA ALA A 167 0.43 -4.20 5.96
C ALA A 167 -0.42 -3.21 5.13
N ASP A 168 0.21 -2.16 4.60
CA ASP A 168 -0.45 -1.15 3.75
C ASP A 168 -1.19 -1.76 2.56
N TYR A 169 -0.69 -2.85 2.01
CA TYR A 169 -1.32 -3.53 0.87
C TYR A 169 -2.71 -4.11 1.21
N MET A 170 -3.03 -4.26 2.48
CA MET A 170 -4.32 -4.75 2.97
C MET A 170 -5.34 -3.62 3.21
N GLU A 171 -4.94 -2.36 3.07
CA GLU A 171 -5.90 -1.25 3.11
C GLU A 171 -6.86 -1.33 1.92
N HIS A 172 -8.12 -1.15 2.21
CA HIS A 172 -9.18 -1.33 1.22
C HIS A 172 -9.32 -0.14 0.28
N ILE A 173 -9.04 1.06 0.77
CA ILE A 173 -9.18 2.29 -0.01
C ILE A 173 -7.83 2.83 -0.46
N PRO A 174 -7.75 3.41 -1.68
CA PRO A 174 -6.49 3.89 -2.23
C PRO A 174 -5.75 4.91 -1.35
N LEU A 175 -6.45 5.91 -0.84
CA LEU A 175 -5.86 6.89 0.07
C LEU A 175 -5.47 6.29 1.42
N GLY A 176 -6.16 5.25 1.89
CA GLY A 176 -5.76 4.53 3.11
C GLY A 176 -4.39 3.91 2.97
N ARG A 177 -4.13 3.25 1.84
CA ARG A 177 -2.81 2.71 1.53
C ARG A 177 -1.74 3.79 1.41
N ALA A 178 -2.03 4.86 0.67
CA ALA A 178 -1.09 5.97 0.50
C ALA A 178 -0.76 6.68 1.82
N GLU A 179 -1.70 6.78 2.76
CA GLU A 179 -1.48 7.46 4.03
C GLU A 179 -0.43 6.80 4.93
N TRP A 180 -0.06 5.53 4.66
CA TRP A 180 1.06 4.87 5.33
C TRP A 180 2.41 5.55 5.07
N ILE A 181 2.54 6.38 4.03
CA ILE A 181 3.70 7.26 3.79
C ILE A 181 4.05 8.01 5.08
N ARG A 182 3.05 8.54 5.78
CA ARG A 182 3.22 9.31 7.01
C ARG A 182 3.79 8.45 8.15
N PHE A 183 3.30 7.21 8.29
CA PHE A 183 3.83 6.26 9.27
C PHE A 183 5.30 5.92 8.97
N TYR A 184 5.63 5.59 7.74
CA TYR A 184 7.02 5.32 7.35
C TYR A 184 7.91 6.55 7.54
N GLY A 185 7.39 7.76 7.31
CA GLY A 185 8.07 9.02 7.62
C GLY A 185 8.46 9.16 9.09
N MET A 186 7.55 8.78 10.00
CA MET A 186 7.81 8.76 11.44
C MET A 186 8.90 7.74 11.80
N LEU A 187 8.82 6.51 11.24
CA LEU A 187 9.81 5.46 11.50
C LEU A 187 11.22 5.86 11.06
N LEU A 188 11.34 6.68 10.03
CA LEU A 188 12.61 7.07 9.40
C LEU A 188 13.06 8.50 9.75
N GLY A 189 12.29 9.24 10.57
CA GLY A 189 12.58 10.61 10.95
C GLY A 189 12.63 11.59 9.77
N CYS A 190 11.65 11.48 8.85
CA CYS A 190 11.47 12.36 7.70
C CYS A 190 9.99 12.78 7.53
N GLU A 191 9.33 13.06 8.64
CA GLU A 191 7.89 13.33 8.72
C GLU A 191 7.45 14.48 7.81
N GLU A 192 8.14 15.61 7.82
CA GLU A 192 7.79 16.76 6.98
C GLU A 192 7.74 16.38 5.49
N LYS A 193 8.72 15.59 5.03
CA LYS A 193 8.76 15.12 3.63
C LYS A 193 7.63 14.15 3.35
N ALA A 194 7.36 13.22 4.28
CA ALA A 194 6.30 12.23 4.17
C ALA A 194 4.91 12.88 4.17
N ASP A 195 4.66 13.83 5.09
CA ASP A 195 3.41 14.56 5.17
C ASP A 195 3.18 15.41 3.90
N SER A 196 4.24 16.08 3.40
CA SER A 196 4.16 16.83 2.14
C SER A 196 3.86 15.95 0.95
N LEU A 197 4.48 14.76 0.87
CA LEU A 197 4.24 13.80 -0.21
C LEU A 197 2.80 13.30 -0.17
N PHE A 198 2.34 12.85 0.99
CA PHE A 198 0.96 12.38 1.14
C PHE A 198 -0.07 13.49 0.84
N ALA A 199 0.17 14.72 1.30
CA ALA A 199 -0.74 15.84 1.04
C ALA A 199 -0.90 16.13 -0.47
N GLN A 200 0.19 16.04 -1.26
CA GLN A 200 0.13 16.20 -2.71
C GLN A 200 -0.68 15.08 -3.38
N VAL A 201 -0.45 13.84 -2.98
CA VAL A 201 -1.19 12.67 -3.47
C VAL A 201 -2.67 12.79 -3.14
N GLU A 202 -3.01 13.15 -1.91
CA GLU A 202 -4.38 13.34 -1.46
C GLU A 202 -5.11 14.45 -2.23
N GLU A 203 -4.50 15.62 -2.34
CA GLU A 203 -5.07 16.76 -3.06
C GLU A 203 -5.38 16.40 -4.52
N GLU A 204 -4.44 15.80 -5.23
CA GLU A 204 -4.64 15.41 -6.63
C GLU A 204 -5.68 14.30 -6.77
N TYR A 205 -5.65 13.28 -5.88
CA TYR A 205 -6.63 12.19 -5.90
C TYR A 205 -8.06 12.71 -5.73
N LEU A 206 -8.29 13.56 -4.72
CA LEU A 206 -9.60 14.14 -4.44
C LEU A 206 -10.07 15.08 -5.55
N ARG A 207 -9.16 15.88 -6.12
CA ARG A 207 -9.43 16.74 -7.28
C ARG A 207 -9.89 15.92 -8.49
N LEU A 208 -9.20 14.83 -8.80
CA LEU A 208 -9.54 13.93 -9.90
C LEU A 208 -10.91 13.28 -9.69
N LYS A 209 -11.18 12.78 -8.49
CA LYS A 209 -12.46 12.17 -8.11
C LYS A 209 -13.61 13.17 -8.26
N GLN A 210 -13.42 14.43 -7.86
CA GLN A 210 -14.42 15.48 -8.03
C GLN A 210 -14.69 15.78 -9.50
N ILE A 211 -13.64 15.98 -10.32
CA ILE A 211 -13.77 16.31 -11.75
C ILE A 211 -14.57 15.23 -12.48
N VAL A 212 -14.32 13.95 -12.23
CA VAL A 212 -15.07 12.87 -12.89
C VAL A 212 -16.50 12.83 -12.39
N GLY A 213 -16.76 13.00 -11.09
CA GLY A 213 -18.10 13.06 -10.52
C GLY A 213 -18.95 14.18 -11.13
N ASP A 214 -18.41 15.39 -11.19
CA ASP A 214 -19.06 16.55 -11.80
C ASP A 214 -19.34 16.34 -13.30
N SER A 215 -18.39 15.75 -14.02
CA SER A 215 -18.55 15.45 -15.45
C SER A 215 -19.66 14.42 -15.71
N ILE A 216 -19.74 13.39 -14.88
CA ILE A 216 -20.80 12.37 -14.97
C ILE A 216 -22.16 13.00 -14.66
N ALA A 217 -22.27 13.77 -13.56
CA ALA A 217 -23.50 14.44 -13.16
C ALA A 217 -24.02 15.40 -14.27
N ASN A 218 -23.13 16.21 -14.84
CA ASN A 218 -23.47 17.13 -15.92
C ASN A 218 -23.95 16.40 -17.20
N ARG A 219 -23.26 15.31 -17.58
CA ARG A 219 -23.69 14.49 -18.75
C ARG A 219 -25.02 13.82 -18.51
N GLN A 220 -25.25 13.32 -17.29
CA GLN A 220 -26.51 12.69 -16.91
C GLN A 220 -27.68 13.69 -16.92
N ALA A 221 -27.47 14.91 -16.42
CA ALA A 221 -28.47 15.98 -16.46
C ALA A 221 -28.81 16.44 -17.89
N ALA A 222 -27.87 16.36 -18.82
CA ALA A 222 -28.05 16.73 -20.22
C ALA A 222 -28.74 15.64 -21.09
N MET A 223 -28.93 14.40 -20.55
CA MET A 223 -29.56 13.32 -21.28
C MET A 223 -31.08 13.50 -21.34
N PRO A 224 -31.70 13.27 -22.52
CA PRO A 224 -33.16 13.28 -22.63
C PRO A 224 -33.78 12.18 -21.75
N ALA A 225 -34.87 12.52 -21.08
CA ALA A 225 -35.61 11.56 -20.27
C ALA A 225 -36.03 10.34 -21.12
N GLY A 226 -35.73 9.13 -20.66
CA GLY A 226 -36.08 7.86 -21.29
C GLY A 226 -35.06 7.26 -22.26
N LYS A 227 -33.91 7.88 -22.51
CA LYS A 227 -32.79 7.24 -23.20
C LYS A 227 -31.86 6.59 -22.16
N GLY A 228 -31.98 5.27 -21.98
CA GLY A 228 -31.35 4.49 -20.94
C GLY A 228 -29.92 4.03 -21.23
N GLU A 229 -29.12 4.77 -21.99
CA GLU A 229 -27.69 4.44 -22.11
C GLU A 229 -26.94 4.90 -20.85
N SER A 230 -26.31 3.95 -20.16
CA SER A 230 -25.46 4.28 -19.03
C SER A 230 -24.22 5.04 -19.51
N ILE A 231 -23.96 6.22 -18.94
CA ILE A 231 -22.74 6.99 -19.17
C ILE A 231 -21.58 6.48 -18.34
N VAL A 232 -21.83 5.53 -17.42
CA VAL A 232 -20.86 4.90 -16.56
C VAL A 232 -20.46 3.56 -17.19
N PRO A 233 -19.20 3.40 -17.64
CA PRO A 233 -18.79 2.17 -18.28
C PRO A 233 -18.68 1.02 -17.27
N THR A 234 -19.04 -0.17 -17.72
CA THR A 234 -18.81 -1.41 -16.97
C THR A 234 -17.38 -1.91 -17.20
N VAL A 235 -16.70 -2.30 -16.12
CA VAL A 235 -15.26 -2.61 -16.13
C VAL A 235 -15.02 -4.04 -15.68
N LEU A 236 -14.36 -4.82 -16.55
CA LEU A 236 -13.78 -6.13 -16.23
C LEU A 236 -12.30 -5.94 -15.90
N THR A 237 -11.83 -6.59 -14.84
CA THR A 237 -10.42 -6.60 -14.46
C THR A 237 -9.81 -7.99 -14.56
N GLU A 238 -8.48 -8.03 -14.64
CA GLU A 238 -7.63 -9.21 -14.69
C GLU A 238 -7.89 -10.10 -15.91
N MET A 239 -7.18 -11.19 -16.00
CA MET A 239 -7.32 -12.21 -17.03
C MET A 239 -7.17 -13.60 -16.40
N LYS A 240 -7.57 -14.64 -17.12
CA LYS A 240 -7.40 -15.99 -16.63
C LYS A 240 -5.92 -16.38 -16.55
N ILE A 241 -5.60 -17.12 -15.51
CA ILE A 241 -4.29 -17.74 -15.28
C ILE A 241 -4.51 -19.25 -15.16
N GLY A 242 -4.00 -20.02 -16.10
CA GLY A 242 -4.36 -21.43 -16.20
C GLY A 242 -5.87 -21.61 -16.38
N ASN A 243 -6.53 -22.30 -15.47
CA ASN A 243 -8.00 -22.53 -15.48
C ASN A 243 -8.75 -21.65 -14.46
N THR A 244 -8.10 -20.62 -13.93
CA THR A 244 -8.70 -19.77 -12.89
C THR A 244 -8.66 -18.31 -13.31
N TRP A 245 -9.70 -17.57 -12.97
CA TRP A 245 -9.75 -16.11 -13.03
C TRP A 245 -9.91 -15.58 -11.61
N TYR A 246 -8.94 -14.81 -11.14
CA TYR A 246 -9.00 -14.23 -9.81
C TYR A 246 -9.75 -12.90 -9.86
N VAL A 247 -10.94 -12.87 -9.23
CA VAL A 247 -11.82 -11.72 -9.19
C VAL A 247 -11.66 -11.01 -7.86
N ALA A 248 -11.23 -9.76 -7.89
CA ALA A 248 -11.16 -8.94 -6.69
C ALA A 248 -12.57 -8.64 -6.15
N GLY A 249 -12.74 -8.59 -4.84
CA GLY A 249 -14.01 -8.15 -4.25
C GLY A 249 -14.27 -6.66 -4.51
N ASN A 250 -15.54 -6.26 -4.45
CA ASN A 250 -15.94 -4.88 -4.71
C ASN A 250 -15.36 -3.88 -3.69
N ASP A 251 -15.16 -4.34 -2.45
CA ASP A 251 -14.62 -3.51 -1.37
C ASP A 251 -13.07 -3.48 -1.37
N SER A 252 -12.43 -4.06 -2.40
CA SER A 252 -10.98 -4.05 -2.58
C SER A 252 -10.45 -2.70 -3.04
N TYR A 253 -9.13 -2.52 -2.96
CA TYR A 253 -8.43 -1.38 -3.52
C TYR A 253 -8.84 -1.10 -4.98
N VAL A 254 -8.88 -2.14 -5.82
CA VAL A 254 -9.21 -1.99 -7.25
C VAL A 254 -10.70 -1.70 -7.47
N GLY A 255 -11.59 -2.31 -6.69
CA GLY A 255 -13.03 -2.02 -6.75
C GLY A 255 -13.32 -0.55 -6.39
N ASN A 256 -12.71 -0.06 -5.32
CA ASN A 256 -12.80 1.35 -4.91
C ASN A 256 -12.18 2.29 -5.98
N MET A 257 -11.04 1.94 -6.55
CA MET A 257 -10.40 2.72 -7.62
C MET A 257 -11.30 2.85 -8.86
N ILE A 258 -11.94 1.76 -9.29
CA ILE A 258 -12.90 1.77 -10.41
C ILE A 258 -14.08 2.70 -10.11
N SER A 259 -14.65 2.62 -8.91
CA SER A 259 -15.73 3.48 -8.46
C SER A 259 -15.33 4.96 -8.45
N ASP A 260 -14.16 5.26 -7.87
CA ASP A 260 -13.63 6.62 -7.77
C ASP A 260 -13.28 7.22 -9.13
N ALA A 261 -12.95 6.39 -10.13
CA ALA A 261 -12.76 6.77 -11.53
C ALA A 261 -14.06 6.89 -12.32
N GLY A 262 -15.22 6.70 -11.68
CA GLY A 262 -16.53 6.79 -12.34
C GLY A 262 -16.85 5.59 -13.22
N GLY A 263 -16.29 4.42 -12.96
CA GLY A 263 -16.62 3.14 -13.58
C GLY A 263 -17.54 2.30 -12.70
N LYS A 264 -18.14 1.26 -13.30
CA LYS A 264 -18.92 0.25 -12.59
C LYS A 264 -18.23 -1.10 -12.72
N TYR A 265 -17.77 -1.63 -11.60
CA TYR A 265 -17.14 -2.95 -11.58
C TYR A 265 -18.17 -4.04 -11.92
N VAL A 266 -17.86 -4.95 -12.86
CA VAL A 266 -18.80 -6.02 -13.26
C VAL A 266 -19.09 -6.98 -12.12
N PHE A 267 -18.16 -7.15 -11.17
CA PHE A 267 -18.31 -7.97 -9.97
C PHE A 267 -18.69 -7.16 -8.73
N SER A 268 -19.46 -6.09 -8.89
CA SER A 268 -19.90 -5.24 -7.76
C SER A 268 -20.74 -5.97 -6.70
N SER A 269 -21.24 -7.18 -6.99
CA SER A 269 -21.93 -8.05 -6.02
C SER A 269 -20.98 -8.91 -5.17
N VAL A 270 -19.71 -9.05 -5.58
CA VAL A 270 -18.72 -9.83 -4.85
C VAL A 270 -18.19 -8.99 -3.68
N LYS A 271 -18.61 -9.36 -2.45
CA LYS A 271 -18.23 -8.63 -1.24
C LYS A 271 -16.81 -8.96 -0.79
N GLY A 272 -16.25 -8.06 0.02
CA GLY A 272 -14.92 -8.20 0.62
C GLY A 272 -13.81 -7.61 -0.25
N ALA A 273 -12.60 -7.61 0.28
CA ALA A 273 -11.42 -7.02 -0.36
C ALA A 273 -10.54 -8.06 -1.08
N GLY A 274 -10.61 -9.32 -0.65
CA GLY A 274 -9.76 -10.38 -1.18
C GLY A 274 -10.14 -10.81 -2.61
N ALA A 275 -9.17 -11.37 -3.33
CA ALA A 275 -9.40 -12.00 -4.61
C ALA A 275 -9.98 -13.41 -4.42
N GLN A 276 -11.03 -13.71 -5.18
CA GLN A 276 -11.71 -15.01 -5.15
C GLN A 276 -11.50 -15.74 -6.50
N PRO A 277 -11.28 -17.06 -6.47
CA PRO A 277 -11.12 -17.85 -7.68
C PRO A 277 -12.50 -18.14 -8.32
N TYR A 278 -12.59 -17.88 -9.62
CA TYR A 278 -13.72 -18.25 -10.48
C TYR A 278 -13.23 -19.05 -11.67
N SER A 279 -14.11 -19.87 -12.26
CA SER A 279 -13.84 -20.43 -13.58
C SER A 279 -13.93 -19.33 -14.65
N PRO A 280 -13.19 -19.45 -15.77
CA PRO A 280 -13.30 -18.49 -16.87
C PRO A 280 -14.72 -18.37 -17.44
N GLU A 281 -15.50 -19.46 -17.42
CA GLU A 281 -16.89 -19.51 -17.89
C GLU A 281 -17.80 -18.66 -17.00
N GLU A 282 -17.70 -18.78 -15.68
CA GLU A 282 -18.44 -17.95 -14.72
C GLU A 282 -18.15 -16.46 -14.92
N VAL A 283 -16.86 -16.11 -15.12
CA VAL A 283 -16.48 -14.74 -15.41
C VAL A 283 -17.05 -14.27 -16.74
N PHE A 284 -17.01 -15.10 -17.78
CA PHE A 284 -17.57 -14.76 -19.08
C PHE A 284 -19.06 -14.48 -19.02
N ASP A 285 -19.84 -15.30 -18.30
CA ASP A 285 -21.29 -15.13 -18.15
C ASP A 285 -21.65 -13.76 -17.55
N VAL A 286 -20.84 -13.27 -16.62
CA VAL A 286 -21.05 -11.97 -15.97
C VAL A 286 -20.50 -10.81 -16.81
N ALA A 287 -19.33 -10.99 -17.43
CA ALA A 287 -18.51 -9.91 -17.97
C ALA A 287 -18.52 -9.78 -19.50
N GLN A 288 -19.23 -10.66 -20.25
CA GLN A 288 -19.24 -10.61 -21.71
C GLN A 288 -19.70 -9.26 -22.30
N GLN A 289 -20.49 -8.48 -21.54
CA GLN A 289 -20.97 -7.15 -21.93
C GLN A 289 -20.15 -6.00 -21.33
N ALA A 290 -19.00 -6.29 -20.73
CA ALA A 290 -18.13 -5.24 -20.17
C ALA A 290 -17.69 -4.25 -21.26
N ASP A 291 -17.81 -2.95 -20.95
CA ASP A 291 -17.43 -1.85 -21.85
C ASP A 291 -15.91 -1.67 -21.93
N VAL A 292 -15.21 -1.94 -20.82
CA VAL A 292 -13.78 -1.82 -20.67
C VAL A 292 -13.22 -3.10 -20.05
N TRP A 293 -12.09 -3.57 -20.55
CA TRP A 293 -11.35 -4.68 -19.95
C TRP A 293 -9.92 -4.25 -19.65
N MET A 294 -9.49 -4.39 -18.39
CA MET A 294 -8.16 -4.00 -17.92
C MET A 294 -7.50 -5.15 -17.17
N PHE A 295 -6.24 -5.47 -17.49
CA PHE A 295 -5.52 -6.54 -16.80
C PHE A 295 -4.02 -6.28 -16.75
N LYS A 296 -3.36 -6.99 -15.85
CA LYS A 296 -1.91 -7.02 -15.70
C LYS A 296 -1.33 -8.31 -16.28
N TYR A 297 -0.13 -8.23 -16.84
CA TYR A 297 0.59 -9.38 -17.37
C TYR A 297 2.10 -9.12 -17.35
N SER A 298 2.90 -10.19 -17.51
CA SER A 298 4.37 -10.10 -17.55
C SER A 298 4.88 -10.85 -18.76
N GLN A 299 5.38 -10.14 -19.77
CA GLN A 299 6.04 -10.71 -20.94
C GLN A 299 6.97 -9.68 -21.61
N GLU A 300 7.94 -10.13 -22.40
CA GLU A 300 8.94 -9.25 -23.03
C GLU A 300 8.33 -8.27 -24.05
N THR A 301 7.33 -8.71 -24.80
CA THR A 301 6.62 -7.86 -25.77
C THR A 301 5.27 -7.42 -25.21
N ASP A 302 4.70 -6.33 -25.76
CA ASP A 302 3.35 -5.94 -25.38
C ASP A 302 2.34 -6.95 -25.96
N LYS A 303 1.35 -7.34 -25.13
CA LYS A 303 0.31 -8.30 -25.51
C LYS A 303 -0.61 -7.72 -26.57
N THR A 304 -1.02 -8.53 -27.52
CA THR A 304 -1.97 -8.17 -28.58
C THR A 304 -3.36 -8.77 -28.33
N LEU A 305 -4.39 -8.22 -28.99
CA LEU A 305 -5.75 -8.79 -28.97
C LEU A 305 -5.76 -10.22 -29.54
N GLN A 306 -4.96 -10.47 -30.56
CA GLN A 306 -4.85 -11.81 -31.14
C GLN A 306 -4.31 -12.82 -30.13
N GLN A 307 -3.21 -12.52 -29.45
CA GLN A 307 -2.64 -13.38 -28.40
C GLN A 307 -3.67 -13.65 -27.28
N LEU A 308 -4.41 -12.62 -26.88
CA LEU A 308 -5.45 -12.77 -25.87
C LEU A 308 -6.57 -13.73 -26.32
N ALA A 309 -6.98 -13.69 -27.61
CA ALA A 309 -7.94 -14.61 -28.17
C ALA A 309 -7.39 -16.04 -28.31
N GLU A 310 -6.11 -16.20 -28.62
CA GLU A 310 -5.41 -17.50 -28.70
C GLU A 310 -5.32 -18.19 -27.33
N GLU A 311 -5.13 -17.41 -26.23
CA GLU A 311 -5.10 -17.93 -24.86
C GLU A 311 -6.44 -18.52 -24.42
N TRP A 312 -7.55 -17.95 -24.88
CA TRP A 312 -8.89 -18.46 -24.65
C TRP A 312 -9.85 -17.89 -25.71
N PRO A 313 -10.46 -18.72 -26.58
CA PRO A 313 -11.28 -18.24 -27.69
C PRO A 313 -12.47 -17.36 -27.26
N ASN A 314 -13.06 -17.59 -26.08
CA ASN A 314 -14.16 -16.75 -25.61
C ASN A 314 -13.76 -15.30 -25.31
N ASN A 315 -12.47 -14.99 -25.16
CA ASN A 315 -12.00 -13.62 -24.98
C ASN A 315 -12.45 -12.69 -26.12
N ASN A 316 -12.50 -13.18 -27.37
CA ASN A 316 -12.93 -12.38 -28.52
C ASN A 316 -14.44 -12.11 -28.56
N ARG A 317 -15.22 -12.76 -27.68
CA ARG A 317 -16.67 -12.56 -27.53
C ARG A 317 -17.00 -11.50 -26.49
N ILE A 318 -16.02 -11.05 -25.69
CA ILE A 318 -16.20 -9.97 -24.72
C ILE A 318 -16.34 -8.65 -25.50
N LYS A 319 -17.35 -7.84 -25.17
CA LYS A 319 -17.64 -6.57 -25.84
C LYS A 319 -16.42 -5.64 -25.87
N ALA A 320 -15.68 -5.51 -24.75
CA ALA A 320 -14.48 -4.70 -24.68
C ALA A 320 -13.39 -5.14 -25.67
N TRP A 321 -13.24 -6.45 -25.93
CA TRP A 321 -12.33 -6.96 -26.97
C TRP A 321 -12.83 -6.54 -28.36
N GLN A 322 -14.10 -6.73 -28.66
CA GLN A 322 -14.74 -6.43 -29.96
C GLN A 322 -14.68 -4.92 -30.29
N THR A 323 -14.85 -4.07 -29.30
CA THR A 323 -14.77 -2.61 -29.45
C THR A 323 -13.34 -2.07 -29.31
N ARG A 324 -12.35 -2.96 -29.16
CA ARG A 324 -10.94 -2.62 -28.91
C ARG A 324 -10.74 -1.74 -27.67
N ASN A 325 -11.60 -1.86 -26.67
CA ASN A 325 -11.51 -1.14 -25.42
C ASN A 325 -10.87 -1.99 -24.32
N THR A 326 -9.80 -2.69 -24.70
CA THR A 326 -9.02 -3.61 -23.87
C THR A 326 -7.63 -3.05 -23.62
N TYR A 327 -7.25 -3.01 -22.35
CA TYR A 327 -6.00 -2.40 -21.89
C TYR A 327 -5.18 -3.38 -21.06
N GLY A 328 -3.90 -3.43 -21.34
CA GLY A 328 -2.95 -4.27 -20.63
C GLY A 328 -1.86 -3.45 -19.95
N CYS A 329 -1.49 -3.84 -18.75
CA CYS A 329 -0.35 -3.32 -18.01
C CYS A 329 0.77 -4.37 -18.02
N ASN A 330 1.85 -4.12 -18.76
CA ASN A 330 3.01 -5.01 -18.79
C ASN A 330 3.93 -4.72 -17.61
N LEU A 331 3.90 -5.57 -16.61
CA LEU A 331 4.65 -5.42 -15.36
C LEU A 331 6.18 -5.52 -15.54
N LEU A 332 6.68 -6.08 -16.66
CA LEU A 332 8.11 -6.06 -16.95
C LEU A 332 8.59 -4.70 -17.45
N LYS A 333 7.68 -3.86 -17.99
CA LYS A 333 8.01 -2.61 -18.67
C LYS A 333 7.66 -1.34 -17.90
N ASN A 334 7.00 -1.47 -16.76
CA ASN A 334 6.66 -0.32 -15.93
C ASN A 334 6.73 -0.67 -14.44
N ASP A 335 6.73 0.36 -13.61
CA ASP A 335 6.90 0.28 -12.17
C ASP A 335 5.54 0.31 -11.43
N PHE A 336 4.55 -0.43 -11.99
CA PHE A 336 3.19 -0.44 -11.48
C PHE A 336 3.12 -0.72 -9.98
N PHE A 337 3.76 -1.80 -9.53
CA PHE A 337 3.72 -2.18 -8.12
C PHE A 337 4.61 -1.30 -7.24
N GLU A 338 5.65 -0.73 -7.79
CA GLU A 338 6.56 0.15 -7.06
C GLU A 338 5.94 1.52 -6.79
N GLU A 339 5.12 2.04 -7.72
CA GLU A 339 4.57 3.41 -7.67
C GLU A 339 3.13 3.46 -7.17
N THR A 340 2.22 2.65 -7.74
CA THR A 340 0.77 2.81 -7.52
C THR A 340 0.29 2.68 -6.06
N PRO A 341 0.96 1.93 -5.17
CA PRO A 341 0.56 1.86 -3.77
C PRO A 341 0.54 3.19 -3.05
N PHE A 342 1.54 4.03 -3.34
CA PHE A 342 1.72 5.33 -2.70
C PHE A 342 1.38 6.52 -3.62
N HIS A 343 1.12 6.24 -4.91
CA HIS A 343 0.63 7.20 -5.91
C HIS A 343 -0.67 6.74 -6.58
N PRO A 344 -1.74 6.51 -5.79
CA PRO A 344 -3.04 6.13 -6.34
C PRO A 344 -3.66 7.22 -7.22
N ASP A 345 -3.25 8.47 -7.08
CA ASP A 345 -3.64 9.60 -7.91
C ASP A 345 -3.22 9.41 -9.36
N VAL A 346 -2.01 8.92 -9.62
CA VAL A 346 -1.51 8.63 -10.98
C VAL A 346 -2.29 7.49 -11.61
N LEU A 347 -2.59 6.43 -10.85
CA LEU A 347 -3.39 5.30 -11.32
C LEU A 347 -4.85 5.72 -11.58
N LEU A 348 -5.43 6.55 -10.71
CA LEU A 348 -6.78 7.10 -10.87
C LEU A 348 -6.87 7.91 -12.16
N LYS A 349 -5.83 8.67 -12.49
CA LYS A 349 -5.75 9.46 -13.72
C LYS A 349 -5.79 8.58 -14.98
N ASP A 350 -5.06 7.45 -14.96
CA ASP A 350 -5.13 6.45 -16.03
C ASP A 350 -6.56 5.89 -16.16
N PHE A 351 -7.17 5.48 -15.05
CA PHE A 351 -8.51 4.91 -15.04
C PHE A 351 -9.56 5.91 -15.58
N ILE A 352 -9.53 7.17 -15.12
CA ILE A 352 -10.44 8.20 -15.63
C ILE A 352 -10.24 8.41 -17.15
N THR A 353 -9.00 8.43 -17.60
CA THR A 353 -8.69 8.62 -19.04
C THR A 353 -9.22 7.46 -19.88
N ILE A 354 -9.16 6.22 -19.35
CA ILE A 354 -9.70 5.03 -20.01
C ILE A 354 -11.22 5.03 -19.99
N PHE A 355 -11.84 5.32 -18.85
CA PHE A 355 -13.30 5.23 -18.68
C PHE A 355 -14.06 6.39 -19.31
N HIS A 356 -13.45 7.56 -19.29
CA HIS A 356 -14.05 8.82 -19.72
C HIS A 356 -13.08 9.63 -20.60
N PRO A 357 -12.79 9.17 -21.83
CA PRO A 357 -11.89 9.89 -22.72
C PRO A 357 -12.29 11.36 -22.87
N GLY A 358 -11.32 12.28 -22.71
CA GLY A 358 -11.50 13.72 -22.85
C GLY A 358 -11.87 14.48 -21.57
N ILE A 359 -12.13 13.84 -20.43
CA ILE A 359 -12.24 14.54 -19.14
C ILE A 359 -10.88 15.11 -18.74
N ILE A 360 -9.84 14.31 -18.82
CA ILE A 360 -8.47 14.76 -18.56
C ILE A 360 -7.80 15.01 -19.91
N LYS A 361 -7.41 16.27 -20.14
CA LYS A 361 -6.69 16.67 -21.34
C LYS A 361 -5.19 16.39 -21.19
N ASP A 362 -4.54 16.07 -22.29
CA ASP A 362 -3.07 15.94 -22.39
C ASP A 362 -2.45 14.93 -21.42
N HIS A 363 -3.20 13.89 -21.02
CA HIS A 363 -2.67 12.76 -20.25
C HIS A 363 -2.37 11.56 -21.16
N SER A 364 -1.12 11.13 -21.14
CA SER A 364 -0.70 9.83 -21.68
C SER A 364 -0.76 8.78 -20.59
N LEU A 365 -1.38 7.64 -20.87
CA LEU A 365 -1.47 6.55 -19.88
C LEU A 365 -0.09 6.15 -19.36
N ARG A 366 0.06 6.12 -18.05
CA ARG A 366 1.32 5.81 -17.38
C ARG A 366 1.57 4.30 -17.36
N TYR A 367 0.57 3.52 -17.00
CA TYR A 367 0.72 2.09 -16.74
C TYR A 367 0.06 1.21 -17.79
N TYR A 368 -1.06 1.64 -18.32
CA TYR A 368 -1.85 0.85 -19.25
C TYR A 368 -1.63 1.23 -20.69
N LYS A 369 -1.65 0.23 -21.57
CA LYS A 369 -1.67 0.44 -23.01
C LYS A 369 -2.88 -0.23 -23.62
N ARG A 370 -3.53 0.42 -24.59
CA ARG A 370 -4.58 -0.21 -25.40
C ARG A 370 -3.99 -1.31 -26.26
N LEU A 371 -4.55 -2.51 -26.21
CA LEU A 371 -4.11 -3.62 -27.05
C LEU A 371 -4.44 -3.35 -28.51
N GLN A 372 -3.50 -3.75 -29.38
CA GLN A 372 -3.63 -3.64 -30.83
C GLN A 372 -4.08 -4.95 -31.48
#